data_02bc5c5f9e255d6bf17a0d2ad6272743
#
_entry.id   02bc5c5f9e255d6bf17a0d2ad6272743
#
_cell.length_a   1.000
_cell.length_b   1.000
_cell.length_c   1.000
_cell.angle_alpha   90.00
_cell.angle_beta   90.00
_cell.angle_gamma   90.00
#
_symmetry.space_group_name_H-M   'P 1'
#
loop_
_entity.id
_entity.type
_entity.pdbx_description
1 polymer ?
#
loop_
_entity_poly.entity_id
_entity_poly.type
_entity_poly.pdbx_seq_one_letter_code
_entity_poly.pdbx_strand_id
1 'polypeptide(L)'
;VSVIEPPDPSVRITGVSAGQGRSPIIGDLTTPPRTTSRGAPSPVQPIVVVVELDSSFPGGLREQQKTFEALWESWWTSTGEGEATREPITGSLYQCVLTRHGLQQLVQLDQDRTSGPPVIRHAWPDYILYAQVDRSAPTVKVDAARRAFNANGSGIVWAVIDTGIDAAHGHFSALELARDGRVAPDQLPRTGGLHRDFSRLVQPNIPFPDGSAASALTDEVGHGTHVAGIIAGGCPEGSTPIVADSMEPADGGFVRRVNVGPLAGMAQECELVSLKVFRQIQGAAVTSSSAVIAAIEYVLREVNTNRQNLRIHGVNLSLGADWDPSHYAAGLSPLCQRIDELSASGVVVVISAGNNGQTLSPHSSKQSVGVLASVTEPGHAATCITVGSTHREAPRVFGISWTSSKGPTLDGR
;
A
#
# COMPACT_ATOMS: atom_id res chain seq x y z
N VAL A 1 -17.29 18.65 1.65
CA VAL A 1 -16.25 17.62 1.66
C VAL A 1 -15.31 17.98 2.79
N SER A 2 -15.45 17.31 3.91
CA SER A 2 -14.60 17.53 5.09
C SER A 2 -13.37 16.64 4.98
N VAL A 3 -12.22 17.27 5.09
CA VAL A 3 -10.91 16.60 5.23
C VAL A 3 -10.97 15.77 6.51
N ILE A 4 -10.69 14.47 6.41
CA ILE A 4 -10.49 13.62 7.59
C ILE A 4 -9.12 14.02 8.15
N GLU A 5 -9.10 14.73 9.26
CA GLU A 5 -7.87 15.04 9.98
C GLU A 5 -7.28 13.75 10.58
N PRO A 6 -5.94 13.62 10.60
CA PRO A 6 -5.29 12.48 11.24
C PRO A 6 -5.61 12.45 12.74
N PRO A 7 -5.62 11.27 13.38
CA PRO A 7 -5.94 11.15 14.81
C PRO A 7 -4.93 11.90 15.69
N ASP A 8 -5.43 12.51 16.77
CA ASP A 8 -4.65 13.27 17.76
C ASP A 8 -3.65 12.34 18.48
N PRO A 9 -2.34 12.63 18.45
CA PRO A 9 -1.30 11.78 19.03
C PRO A 9 -1.31 11.68 20.58
N SER A 10 -2.25 12.29 21.27
CA SER A 10 -2.29 12.35 22.74
C SER A 10 -3.07 11.21 23.44
N VAL A 11 -3.63 10.26 22.72
CA VAL A 11 -4.42 9.14 23.30
C VAL A 11 -3.53 7.94 23.59
N ARG A 12 -3.33 7.65 24.88
CA ARG A 12 -2.58 6.48 25.35
C ARG A 12 -3.42 5.19 25.26
N ILE A 13 -2.88 4.17 24.61
CA ILE A 13 -3.40 2.80 24.66
C ILE A 13 -2.37 1.92 25.35
N THR A 14 -2.80 1.27 26.43
CA THR A 14 -1.96 0.27 27.13
C THR A 14 -2.00 -1.04 26.36
N GLY A 15 -0.85 -1.54 25.95
CA GLY A 15 -0.68 -2.80 25.25
C GLY A 15 -1.15 -4.02 26.02
N VAL A 16 -1.62 -5.04 25.29
CA VAL A 16 -2.29 -6.18 25.91
C VAL A 16 -2.02 -7.50 25.25
N SER A 17 -1.69 -8.48 26.10
CA SER A 17 -1.71 -9.91 25.82
C SER A 17 -3.13 -10.48 25.79
N ALA A 18 -3.35 -11.50 24.98
CA ALA A 18 -4.60 -12.25 24.89
C ALA A 18 -5.00 -12.82 26.26
N GLY A 19 -6.03 -12.25 26.87
CA GLY A 19 -6.62 -12.71 28.12
C GLY A 19 -7.90 -11.93 28.35
N GLN A 20 -8.96 -12.65 28.61
CA GLN A 20 -10.34 -12.27 28.90
C GLN A 20 -10.60 -10.77 29.19
N GLY A 21 -11.50 -10.15 28.44
CA GLY A 21 -12.15 -8.89 28.80
C GLY A 21 -11.70 -7.63 28.10
N ARG A 22 -11.09 -7.71 26.90
CA ARG A 22 -10.63 -6.52 26.13
C ARG A 22 -11.41 -6.31 24.86
N SER A 23 -11.68 -5.03 24.56
CA SER A 23 -12.33 -4.65 23.31
C SER A 23 -11.47 -5.07 22.11
N PRO A 24 -12.03 -5.72 21.10
CA PRO A 24 -11.33 -6.00 19.84
C PRO A 24 -11.06 -4.76 19.00
N ILE A 25 -11.56 -3.60 19.41
CA ILE A 25 -11.35 -2.33 18.70
C ILE A 25 -9.96 -1.80 19.04
N ILE A 26 -9.15 -1.61 18.00
CA ILE A 26 -7.77 -1.14 18.08
C ILE A 26 -7.71 0.34 17.67
N GLY A 27 -6.90 1.12 18.38
CA GLY A 27 -6.66 2.53 18.09
C GLY A 27 -7.74 3.47 18.59
N ASP A 28 -7.72 4.71 18.08
CA ASP A 28 -8.61 5.81 18.51
C ASP A 28 -10.08 5.65 18.06
N LEU A 29 -10.45 4.46 17.60
CA LEU A 29 -11.82 4.15 17.18
C LEU A 29 -12.84 4.20 18.34
N THR A 30 -12.38 4.16 19.58
CA THR A 30 -13.23 4.17 20.78
C THR A 30 -13.46 5.57 21.34
N THR A 31 -12.65 6.57 20.95
CA THR A 31 -12.70 7.93 21.50
C THR A 31 -13.62 8.82 20.67
N PRO A 32 -14.61 9.49 21.26
CA PRO A 32 -15.42 10.45 20.52
C PRO A 32 -14.55 11.64 20.06
N PRO A 33 -14.84 12.23 18.87
CA PRO A 33 -14.10 13.39 18.40
C PRO A 33 -14.18 14.52 19.44
N ARG A 34 -13.02 15.13 19.75
CA ARG A 34 -12.98 16.29 20.65
C ARG A 34 -13.79 17.42 20.00
N THR A 35 -14.79 17.89 20.70
CA THR A 35 -15.55 19.07 20.30
C THR A 35 -14.66 20.28 20.39
N THR A 36 -14.19 20.78 19.27
CA THR A 36 -13.61 22.11 19.16
C THR A 36 -14.76 23.13 19.14
N SER A 37 -14.84 23.91 20.20
CA SER A 37 -15.61 25.15 20.37
C SER A 37 -17.09 25.15 19.93
N ARG A 38 -17.96 25.44 20.94
CA ARG A 38 -19.31 26.03 20.86
C ARG A 38 -19.95 26.10 19.46
N GLY A 39 -20.48 25.00 18.98
CA GLY A 39 -21.32 24.85 17.79
C GLY A 39 -22.16 23.61 17.94
N ALA A 40 -23.32 23.53 17.27
CA ALA A 40 -24.21 22.40 17.28
C ALA A 40 -23.49 21.05 17.14
N PRO A 41 -24.02 19.93 17.69
CA PRO A 41 -23.36 18.63 17.61
C PRO A 41 -23.06 18.33 16.13
N SER A 42 -21.76 18.16 15.81
CA SER A 42 -21.32 17.72 14.48
C SER A 42 -22.01 16.41 14.13
N PRO A 43 -22.51 16.23 12.92
CA PRO A 43 -23.01 14.92 12.49
C PRO A 43 -21.92 13.89 12.73
N VAL A 44 -22.30 12.74 13.28
CA VAL A 44 -21.38 11.64 13.59
C VAL A 44 -20.77 11.19 12.27
N GLN A 45 -19.51 11.52 12.03
CA GLN A 45 -18.83 11.16 10.77
C GLN A 45 -18.57 9.65 10.73
N PRO A 46 -18.86 8.99 9.59
CA PRO A 46 -18.49 7.61 9.40
C PRO A 46 -16.96 7.47 9.40
N ILE A 47 -16.48 6.35 9.93
CA ILE A 47 -15.09 5.92 9.88
C ILE A 47 -14.96 4.72 8.97
N VAL A 48 -13.78 4.53 8.40
CA VAL A 48 -13.43 3.35 7.61
C VAL A 48 -12.51 2.48 8.45
N VAL A 49 -12.88 1.21 8.59
CA VAL A 49 -12.15 0.24 9.41
C VAL A 49 -11.95 -1.06 8.66
N VAL A 50 -10.86 -1.76 8.97
CA VAL A 50 -10.64 -3.15 8.56
C VAL A 50 -11.04 -4.04 9.72
N VAL A 51 -12.08 -4.85 9.54
CA VAL A 51 -12.54 -5.84 10.53
C VAL A 51 -11.91 -7.18 10.21
N GLU A 52 -11.14 -7.71 11.16
CA GLU A 52 -10.51 -9.03 11.11
C GLU A 52 -11.39 -10.04 11.86
N LEU A 53 -11.74 -11.13 11.18
CA LEU A 53 -12.48 -12.23 11.78
C LEU A 53 -11.53 -13.26 12.42
N ASP A 54 -12.01 -14.00 13.43
CA ASP A 54 -11.19 -14.96 14.14
C ASP A 54 -10.94 -16.22 13.31
N SER A 55 -9.71 -16.42 12.86
CA SER A 55 -9.29 -17.57 12.06
C SER A 55 -9.45 -18.93 12.77
N SER A 56 -9.61 -18.93 14.10
CA SER A 56 -9.87 -20.12 14.90
C SER A 56 -11.37 -20.40 15.12
N PHE A 57 -12.25 -19.63 14.46
CA PHE A 57 -13.69 -19.74 14.62
C PHE A 57 -14.20 -21.15 14.26
N PRO A 58 -15.06 -21.75 15.12
CA PRO A 58 -15.61 -23.09 14.88
C PRO A 58 -16.36 -23.20 13.56
N GLY A 59 -16.12 -24.26 12.80
CA GLY A 59 -16.73 -24.47 11.49
C GLY A 59 -15.94 -23.89 10.30
N GLY A 60 -14.80 -23.23 10.60
CA GLY A 60 -13.88 -22.73 9.58
C GLY A 60 -14.39 -21.48 8.84
N LEU A 61 -13.71 -21.12 7.76
CA LEU A 61 -13.86 -19.86 7.06
C LEU A 61 -15.32 -19.57 6.60
N ARG A 62 -16.01 -20.56 6.08
CA ARG A 62 -17.40 -20.37 5.58
C ARG A 62 -18.38 -20.06 6.73
N GLU A 63 -18.27 -20.75 7.85
CA GLU A 63 -19.16 -20.50 8.99
C GLU A 63 -18.82 -19.17 9.67
N GLN A 64 -17.54 -18.82 9.73
CA GLN A 64 -17.06 -17.51 10.16
C GLN A 64 -17.69 -16.37 9.36
N GLN A 65 -17.58 -16.41 8.01
CA GLN A 65 -18.17 -15.41 7.12
C GLN A 65 -19.68 -15.33 7.30
N LYS A 66 -20.37 -16.45 7.25
CA LYS A 66 -21.83 -16.50 7.43
C LYS A 66 -22.27 -15.92 8.78
N THR A 67 -21.50 -16.19 9.82
CA THR A 67 -21.77 -15.65 11.15
C THR A 67 -21.60 -14.14 11.20
N PHE A 68 -20.52 -13.62 10.60
CA PHE A 68 -20.29 -12.17 10.52
C PHE A 68 -21.36 -11.47 9.68
N GLU A 69 -21.74 -12.04 8.54
CA GLU A 69 -22.82 -11.50 7.70
C GLU A 69 -24.15 -11.41 8.47
N ALA A 70 -24.51 -12.45 9.19
CA ALA A 70 -25.73 -12.46 10.00
C ALA A 70 -25.66 -11.46 11.17
N LEU A 71 -24.49 -11.33 11.81
CA LEU A 71 -24.23 -10.33 12.85
C LEU A 71 -24.38 -8.91 12.30
N TRP A 72 -23.80 -8.62 11.15
CA TRP A 72 -23.91 -7.32 10.48
C TRP A 72 -25.35 -6.96 10.16
N GLU A 73 -26.11 -7.88 9.57
CA GLU A 73 -27.53 -7.64 9.21
C GLU A 73 -28.38 -7.38 10.47
N SER A 74 -28.14 -8.14 11.55
CA SER A 74 -28.84 -7.94 12.82
C SER A 74 -28.55 -6.57 13.42
N TRP A 75 -27.27 -6.17 13.44
CA TRP A 75 -26.82 -4.87 13.91
C TRP A 75 -27.39 -3.74 13.04
N TRP A 76 -27.27 -3.84 11.73
CA TRP A 76 -27.72 -2.81 10.77
C TRP A 76 -29.23 -2.59 10.88
N THR A 77 -30.01 -3.66 10.97
CA THR A 77 -31.46 -3.59 11.14
C THR A 77 -31.87 -2.94 12.47
N SER A 78 -31.11 -3.20 13.54
CA SER A 78 -31.42 -2.69 14.88
C SER A 78 -31.02 -1.23 15.09
N THR A 79 -29.99 -0.73 14.39
CA THR A 79 -29.43 0.61 14.61
C THR A 79 -29.93 1.65 13.61
N GLY A 80 -30.36 1.23 12.41
CA GLY A 80 -30.81 2.14 11.37
C GLY A 80 -29.67 2.99 10.78
N GLU A 81 -28.39 2.57 10.89
CA GLU A 81 -27.26 3.25 10.22
C GLU A 81 -27.31 3.05 8.70
N GLY A 82 -28.16 3.80 8.01
CA GLY A 82 -28.46 3.61 6.60
C GLY A 82 -27.29 3.83 5.63
N GLU A 83 -26.21 4.47 6.06
CA GLU A 83 -24.99 4.70 5.25
C GLU A 83 -23.88 3.69 5.55
N ALA A 84 -24.10 2.76 6.49
CA ALA A 84 -23.10 1.75 6.82
C ALA A 84 -22.95 0.72 5.69
N THR A 85 -21.72 0.42 5.32
CA THR A 85 -21.37 -0.56 4.28
C THR A 85 -20.31 -1.53 4.75
N ARG A 86 -20.30 -2.73 4.17
CA ARG A 86 -19.22 -3.72 4.33
C ARG A 86 -18.85 -4.31 2.99
N GLU A 87 -17.56 -4.46 2.77
CA GLU A 87 -16.99 -5.09 1.57
C GLU A 87 -15.96 -6.14 1.99
N PRO A 88 -16.05 -7.37 1.50
CA PRO A 88 -15.03 -8.38 1.76
C PRO A 88 -13.73 -7.99 1.06
N ILE A 89 -12.62 -7.91 1.81
CA ILE A 89 -11.26 -7.77 1.26
C ILE A 89 -10.70 -9.17 0.99
N THR A 90 -10.87 -10.07 1.96
CA THR A 90 -10.46 -11.49 1.89
C THR A 90 -11.50 -12.36 2.60
N GLY A 91 -11.24 -13.66 2.68
CA GLY A 91 -12.12 -14.56 3.42
C GLY A 91 -12.28 -14.23 4.91
N SER A 92 -11.34 -13.50 5.54
CA SER A 92 -11.36 -13.17 6.97
C SER A 92 -11.24 -11.68 7.26
N LEU A 93 -11.16 -10.83 6.24
CA LEU A 93 -11.02 -9.37 6.38
C LEU A 93 -12.12 -8.66 5.61
N TYR A 94 -12.76 -7.70 6.25
CA TYR A 94 -13.78 -6.83 5.67
C TYR A 94 -13.40 -5.36 5.83
N GLN A 95 -13.54 -4.56 4.77
CA GLN A 95 -13.59 -3.11 4.92
C GLN A 95 -15.01 -2.74 5.33
N CYS A 96 -15.15 -2.02 6.44
CA CYS A 96 -16.44 -1.56 6.93
C CYS A 96 -16.44 -0.03 7.06
N VAL A 97 -17.53 0.59 6.61
CA VAL A 97 -17.81 2.02 6.80
C VAL A 97 -18.99 2.12 7.74
N LEU A 98 -18.80 2.73 8.91
CA LEU A 98 -19.84 2.88 9.93
C LEU A 98 -19.42 3.99 10.91
N THR A 99 -20.32 4.38 11.82
CA THR A 99 -19.95 5.35 12.85
C THR A 99 -19.10 4.70 13.94
N ARG A 100 -18.35 5.49 14.72
CA ARG A 100 -17.63 4.97 15.91
C ARG A 100 -18.59 4.29 16.90
N HIS A 101 -19.75 4.88 17.07
CA HIS A 101 -20.79 4.30 17.94
C HIS A 101 -21.32 2.98 17.37
N GLY A 102 -21.57 2.93 16.07
CA GLY A 102 -21.99 1.71 15.39
C GLY A 102 -20.96 0.60 15.49
N LEU A 103 -19.66 0.92 15.37
CA LEU A 103 -18.59 -0.06 15.57
C LEU A 103 -18.61 -0.63 17.00
N GLN A 104 -18.78 0.22 18.01
CA GLN A 104 -18.89 -0.23 19.40
C GLN A 104 -20.08 -1.14 19.63
N GLN A 105 -21.24 -0.79 19.05
CA GLN A 105 -22.45 -1.60 19.14
C GLN A 105 -22.30 -2.95 18.40
N LEU A 106 -21.69 -2.96 17.22
CA LEU A 106 -21.44 -4.18 16.44
C LEU A 106 -20.54 -5.15 17.23
N VAL A 107 -19.45 -4.63 17.80
CA VAL A 107 -18.52 -5.42 18.62
C VAL A 107 -19.19 -5.91 19.91
N GLN A 108 -20.00 -5.08 20.56
CA GLN A 108 -20.73 -5.47 21.75
C GLN A 108 -21.75 -6.57 21.44
N LEU A 109 -22.48 -6.45 20.32
CA LEU A 109 -23.43 -7.47 19.87
C LEU A 109 -22.74 -8.80 19.58
N ASP A 110 -21.52 -8.79 19.04
CA ASP A 110 -20.72 -9.98 18.81
C ASP A 110 -20.27 -10.63 20.13
N GLN A 111 -19.85 -9.83 21.10
CA GLN A 111 -19.43 -10.32 22.43
C GLN A 111 -20.57 -10.89 23.26
N ASP A 112 -21.76 -10.33 23.11
CA ASP A 112 -22.97 -10.77 23.86
C ASP A 112 -23.68 -11.97 23.22
N ARG A 113 -23.14 -12.50 22.12
CA ARG A 113 -23.71 -13.68 21.46
C ARG A 113 -23.74 -14.90 22.35
N THR A 114 -24.92 -15.53 22.43
CA THR A 114 -25.12 -16.79 23.15
C THR A 114 -24.94 -18.02 22.25
N SER A 115 -24.90 -17.84 20.93
CA SER A 115 -24.85 -18.91 19.90
C SER A 115 -23.43 -19.31 19.48
N GLY A 116 -22.41 -19.02 20.27
CA GLY A 116 -21.01 -19.35 19.98
C GLY A 116 -20.04 -18.26 20.38
N PRO A 117 -18.73 -18.47 20.14
CA PRO A 117 -17.72 -17.46 20.45
C PRO A 117 -17.86 -16.22 19.55
N PRO A 118 -17.29 -15.07 19.97
CA PRO A 118 -17.21 -13.89 19.10
C PRO A 118 -16.51 -14.21 17.79
N VAL A 119 -17.00 -13.62 16.69
CA VAL A 119 -16.44 -13.80 15.35
C VAL A 119 -15.46 -12.70 14.96
N ILE A 120 -15.57 -11.51 15.58
CA ILE A 120 -14.67 -10.39 15.35
C ILE A 120 -13.44 -10.55 16.25
N ARG A 121 -12.26 -10.69 15.62
CA ARG A 121 -10.99 -10.74 16.32
C ARG A 121 -10.48 -9.34 16.65
N HIS A 122 -10.40 -8.49 15.63
CA HIS A 122 -9.95 -7.11 15.76
C HIS A 122 -10.69 -6.19 14.76
N ALA A 123 -10.79 -4.91 15.11
CA ALA A 123 -11.15 -3.84 14.20
C ALA A 123 -10.02 -2.81 14.18
N TRP A 124 -9.45 -2.58 13.01
CA TRP A 124 -8.30 -1.72 12.76
C TRP A 124 -8.72 -0.46 12.04
N PRO A 125 -8.10 0.71 12.30
CA PRO A 125 -8.26 1.87 11.42
C PRO A 125 -7.79 1.52 10.00
N ASP A 126 -8.55 1.95 8.99
CA ASP A 126 -8.08 1.88 7.60
C ASP A 126 -7.28 3.16 7.30
N TYR A 127 -5.96 3.03 7.26
CA TYR A 127 -5.05 4.17 7.09
C TYR A 127 -4.96 4.60 5.63
N ILE A 128 -4.89 5.92 5.41
CA ILE A 128 -4.60 6.50 4.12
C ILE A 128 -3.10 6.41 3.86
N LEU A 129 -2.71 5.81 2.73
CA LEU A 129 -1.33 5.68 2.28
C LEU A 129 -1.04 6.70 1.18
N TYR A 130 0.19 7.24 1.16
CA TYR A 130 0.63 8.25 0.19
C TYR A 130 1.75 7.71 -0.69
N ALA A 131 1.74 8.11 -1.99
CA ALA A 131 2.80 7.76 -2.93
C ALA A 131 4.15 8.38 -2.53
N GLN A 132 5.23 7.59 -2.62
CA GLN A 132 6.59 8.02 -2.30
C GLN A 132 7.51 7.74 -3.48
N VAL A 133 8.27 8.74 -3.92
CA VAL A 133 9.16 8.67 -5.10
C VAL A 133 10.59 8.95 -4.70
N ASP A 134 11.52 8.15 -5.21
CA ASP A 134 12.92 8.53 -5.16
C ASP A 134 13.73 8.15 -6.42
N ARG A 135 14.86 8.86 -6.64
CA ARG A 135 15.71 8.81 -7.84
C ARG A 135 16.99 8.01 -7.54
N SER A 136 17.12 6.77 -7.95
CA SER A 136 18.29 5.98 -7.51
C SER A 136 19.02 5.11 -8.55
N ALA A 137 18.66 5.12 -9.82
CA ALA A 137 19.15 4.14 -10.78
C ALA A 137 20.71 4.04 -10.96
N PRO A 138 21.50 5.11 -11.08
CA PRO A 138 22.95 4.97 -11.30
C PRO A 138 23.73 4.52 -10.07
N THR A 139 23.17 4.69 -8.87
CA THR A 139 23.88 4.50 -7.59
C THR A 139 24.04 3.02 -7.23
N VAL A 140 23.11 2.17 -7.65
CA VAL A 140 23.06 0.75 -7.26
C VAL A 140 23.84 -0.20 -8.19
N LYS A 141 24.61 0.34 -9.15
CA LYS A 141 25.54 -0.43 -10.01
C LYS A 141 24.87 -1.53 -10.84
N VAL A 142 23.64 -1.31 -11.31
CA VAL A 142 22.90 -2.23 -12.18
C VAL A 142 23.70 -2.62 -13.42
N ASP A 143 24.45 -1.67 -14.00
CA ASP A 143 25.28 -1.92 -15.20
C ASP A 143 26.36 -2.99 -14.95
N ALA A 144 26.94 -3.01 -13.75
CA ALA A 144 27.93 -4.02 -13.40
C ALA A 144 27.28 -5.40 -13.24
N ALA A 145 26.09 -5.45 -12.61
CA ALA A 145 25.34 -6.70 -12.46
C ALA A 145 24.90 -7.27 -13.82
N ARG A 146 24.41 -6.44 -14.71
CA ARG A 146 24.05 -6.84 -16.08
C ARG A 146 25.22 -7.41 -16.85
N ARG A 147 26.37 -6.72 -16.84
CA ARG A 147 27.56 -7.17 -17.57
C ARG A 147 28.18 -8.42 -16.99
N ALA A 148 28.23 -8.54 -15.65
CA ALA A 148 28.86 -9.66 -14.97
C ALA A 148 27.99 -10.92 -14.95
N PHE A 149 26.67 -10.79 -14.84
CA PHE A 149 25.75 -11.89 -14.58
C PHE A 149 24.64 -12.04 -15.62
N ASN A 150 24.63 -11.21 -16.66
CA ASN A 150 23.53 -11.12 -17.62
C ASN A 150 22.14 -10.99 -16.94
N ALA A 151 22.10 -10.27 -15.80
CA ALA A 151 20.93 -10.15 -14.95
C ALA A 151 20.02 -9.01 -15.47
N ASN A 152 19.24 -9.29 -16.50
CA ASN A 152 18.35 -8.35 -17.19
C ASN A 152 16.86 -8.55 -16.88
N GLY A 153 16.51 -9.55 -16.04
CA GLY A 153 15.14 -9.82 -15.60
C GLY A 153 14.35 -10.81 -16.44
N SER A 154 15.00 -11.44 -17.44
CA SER A 154 14.33 -12.43 -18.29
C SER A 154 13.69 -13.56 -17.48
N GLY A 155 12.42 -13.85 -17.74
CA GLY A 155 11.65 -14.88 -17.02
C GLY A 155 11.15 -14.45 -15.63
N ILE A 156 11.40 -13.21 -15.20
CA ILE A 156 10.89 -12.65 -13.95
C ILE A 156 9.63 -11.84 -14.24
N VAL A 157 8.61 -12.01 -13.42
CA VAL A 157 7.38 -11.20 -13.39
C VAL A 157 7.36 -10.40 -12.10
N TRP A 158 7.21 -9.08 -12.20
CA TRP A 158 7.22 -8.15 -11.08
C TRP A 158 5.93 -7.36 -11.01
N ALA A 159 5.25 -7.37 -9.88
CA ALA A 159 4.05 -6.58 -9.68
C ALA A 159 4.38 -5.20 -9.09
N VAL A 160 3.76 -4.16 -9.63
CA VAL A 160 3.81 -2.78 -9.15
C VAL A 160 2.48 -2.48 -8.48
N ILE A 161 2.47 -2.38 -7.16
CA ILE A 161 1.31 -2.01 -6.34
C ILE A 161 1.35 -0.50 -6.13
N ASP A 162 0.65 0.26 -7.00
CA ASP A 162 0.82 1.71 -7.11
C ASP A 162 -0.41 2.41 -7.76
N THR A 163 -0.21 3.56 -8.41
CA THR A 163 -1.25 4.39 -9.05
C THR A 163 -1.76 3.83 -10.38
N GLY A 164 -1.22 2.71 -10.84
CA GLY A 164 -1.43 2.15 -12.17
C GLY A 164 -0.16 2.22 -13.01
N ILE A 165 -0.22 1.70 -14.24
CA ILE A 165 0.83 1.85 -15.25
C ILE A 165 0.17 2.33 -16.53
N ASP A 166 0.63 3.46 -17.09
CA ASP A 166 0.20 3.88 -18.42
C ASP A 166 0.85 2.96 -19.48
N ALA A 167 0.11 1.93 -19.88
CA ALA A 167 0.58 0.96 -20.85
C ALA A 167 0.78 1.54 -22.27
N ALA A 168 0.20 2.72 -22.56
CA ALA A 168 0.38 3.41 -23.81
C ALA A 168 1.69 4.22 -23.87
N HIS A 169 2.36 4.41 -22.72
CA HIS A 169 3.63 5.11 -22.65
C HIS A 169 4.72 4.38 -23.47
N GLY A 170 5.41 5.10 -24.35
CA GLY A 170 6.41 4.51 -25.27
C GLY A 170 7.53 3.71 -24.60
N HIS A 171 7.79 3.96 -23.32
CA HIS A 171 8.79 3.24 -22.51
C HIS A 171 8.43 1.76 -22.24
N PHE A 172 7.15 1.37 -22.44
CA PHE A 172 6.66 0.01 -22.27
C PHE A 172 6.28 -0.69 -23.57
N SER A 173 6.53 -0.06 -24.72
CA SER A 173 6.14 -0.61 -26.03
C SER A 173 6.77 -1.99 -26.31
N ALA A 174 7.96 -2.27 -25.78
CA ALA A 174 8.60 -3.58 -25.89
C ALA A 174 7.98 -4.65 -24.97
N LEU A 175 7.27 -4.25 -23.91
CA LEU A 175 6.67 -5.16 -22.91
C LEU A 175 5.24 -5.58 -23.27
N GLU A 176 4.63 -4.94 -24.28
CA GLU A 176 3.27 -5.24 -24.76
C GLU A 176 2.23 -5.38 -23.62
N LEU A 177 2.31 -4.54 -22.60
CA LEU A 177 1.47 -4.62 -21.38
C LEU A 177 -0.04 -4.67 -21.66
N ALA A 178 -0.47 -3.96 -22.71
CA ALA A 178 -1.88 -3.88 -23.11
C ALA A 178 -2.31 -5.00 -24.09
N ARG A 179 -1.46 -5.97 -24.37
CA ARG A 179 -1.77 -7.04 -25.33
C ARG A 179 -2.86 -7.94 -24.78
N ASP A 180 -4.07 -7.72 -25.25
CA ASP A 180 -5.26 -8.46 -24.84
C ASP A 180 -5.41 -9.74 -25.67
N GLY A 181 -5.86 -10.81 -25.03
CA GLY A 181 -6.28 -12.16 -25.35
C GLY A 181 -6.68 -12.63 -26.74
N ARG A 182 -6.27 -11.95 -27.82
CA ARG A 182 -6.51 -12.41 -29.23
C ARG A 182 -5.37 -13.27 -29.79
N VAL A 183 -4.37 -13.56 -28.98
CA VAL A 183 -3.21 -14.39 -29.37
C VAL A 183 -3.39 -15.77 -28.77
N ALA A 184 -2.86 -16.80 -29.43
CA ALA A 184 -2.92 -18.17 -28.96
C ALA A 184 -2.35 -18.28 -27.52
N PRO A 185 -2.90 -19.17 -26.65
CA PRO A 185 -2.52 -19.27 -25.23
C PRO A 185 -1.03 -19.47 -24.97
N ASP A 186 -0.31 -20.03 -25.91
CA ASP A 186 1.14 -20.25 -25.89
C ASP A 186 1.96 -19.02 -26.27
N GLN A 187 1.31 -17.97 -26.77
CA GLN A 187 1.92 -16.70 -27.20
C GLN A 187 1.52 -15.52 -26.30
N LEU A 188 0.69 -15.75 -25.27
CA LEU A 188 0.33 -14.70 -24.32
C LEU A 188 1.53 -14.34 -23.44
N PRO A 189 1.77 -13.03 -23.16
CA PRO A 189 2.69 -12.64 -22.11
C PRO A 189 2.30 -13.36 -20.81
N ARG A 190 3.26 -13.75 -19.99
CA ARG A 190 3.00 -14.40 -18.69
C ARG A 190 2.10 -13.56 -17.79
N THR A 191 2.04 -12.27 -18.04
CA THR A 191 1.26 -11.24 -17.34
C THR A 191 -0.16 -11.07 -17.88
N GLY A 192 -0.49 -11.68 -19.01
CA GLY A 192 -1.83 -11.57 -19.60
C GLY A 192 -2.94 -11.90 -18.60
N GLY A 193 -3.88 -10.97 -18.40
CA GLY A 193 -4.99 -11.12 -17.47
C GLY A 193 -4.66 -10.98 -15.98
N LEU A 194 -3.42 -10.62 -15.60
CA LEU A 194 -3.02 -10.43 -14.20
C LEU A 194 -3.18 -9.00 -13.68
N HIS A 195 -3.31 -8.01 -14.57
CA HIS A 195 -3.53 -6.63 -14.16
C HIS A 195 -4.88 -6.47 -13.45
N ARG A 196 -4.91 -5.72 -12.33
CA ARG A 196 -6.13 -5.51 -11.52
C ARG A 196 -6.16 -4.12 -10.91
N ASP A 197 -7.36 -3.58 -10.75
CA ASP A 197 -7.62 -2.33 -10.07
C ASP A 197 -8.40 -2.57 -8.77
N PHE A 198 -7.78 -2.21 -7.64
CA PHE A 198 -8.33 -2.31 -6.29
C PHE A 198 -8.71 -0.93 -5.72
N SER A 199 -8.53 0.14 -6.49
CA SER A 199 -8.71 1.51 -6.00
C SER A 199 -10.16 1.85 -5.60
N ARG A 200 -11.15 1.01 -5.96
CA ARG A 200 -12.52 1.10 -5.47
C ARG A 200 -12.62 1.06 -3.94
N LEU A 201 -11.69 0.36 -3.28
CA LEU A 201 -11.65 0.23 -1.82
C LEU A 201 -11.15 1.49 -1.10
N VAL A 202 -10.64 2.49 -1.84
CA VAL A 202 -10.22 3.78 -1.25
C VAL A 202 -11.42 4.63 -0.86
N GLN A 203 -12.52 4.54 -1.61
CA GLN A 203 -13.79 5.22 -1.31
C GLN A 203 -14.96 4.31 -1.68
N PRO A 204 -15.35 3.35 -0.84
CA PRO A 204 -16.32 2.32 -1.18
C PRO A 204 -17.73 2.86 -1.48
N ASN A 205 -18.08 4.03 -0.95
CA ASN A 205 -19.41 4.64 -1.14
C ASN A 205 -19.57 5.44 -2.44
N ILE A 206 -18.53 5.55 -3.27
CA ILE A 206 -18.60 6.24 -4.55
C ILE A 206 -18.64 5.19 -5.66
N PRO A 207 -19.65 5.21 -6.56
CA PRO A 207 -19.68 4.32 -7.72
C PRO A 207 -18.36 4.43 -8.50
N PHE A 208 -17.72 3.31 -8.74
CA PHE A 208 -16.45 3.25 -9.44
C PHE A 208 -16.55 2.32 -10.64
N PRO A 209 -15.94 2.67 -11.78
CA PRO A 209 -15.87 1.75 -12.88
C PRO A 209 -15.10 0.49 -12.48
N ASP A 210 -15.57 -0.59 -13.03
CA ASP A 210 -15.16 -1.96 -12.90
C ASP A 210 -13.65 -2.13 -12.62
N GLY A 211 -13.30 -3.00 -11.66
CA GLY A 211 -11.91 -3.36 -11.30
C GLY A 211 -11.16 -4.08 -12.42
N SER A 212 -11.28 -3.58 -13.64
CA SER A 212 -10.79 -4.18 -14.87
C SER A 212 -9.28 -4.05 -15.02
N ALA A 213 -8.70 -4.95 -15.80
CA ALA A 213 -7.32 -4.85 -16.23
C ALA A 213 -7.04 -3.55 -17.01
N ALA A 214 -8.03 -3.05 -17.76
CA ALA A 214 -7.93 -1.80 -18.51
C ALA A 214 -7.72 -0.59 -17.59
N SER A 215 -8.43 -0.51 -16.46
CA SER A 215 -8.24 0.55 -15.48
C SER A 215 -6.87 0.49 -14.80
N ALA A 216 -6.35 -0.70 -14.52
CA ALA A 216 -5.02 -0.88 -13.96
C ALA A 216 -3.89 -0.46 -14.93
N LEU A 217 -4.16 -0.46 -16.24
CA LEU A 217 -3.25 -0.06 -17.29
C LEU A 217 -3.39 1.42 -17.70
N THR A 218 -4.05 2.22 -16.85
CA THR A 218 -4.10 3.67 -16.94
C THR A 218 -3.54 4.28 -15.66
N ASP A 219 -2.84 5.40 -15.77
CA ASP A 219 -2.23 6.10 -14.63
C ASP A 219 -2.41 7.60 -14.76
N GLU A 220 -3.39 8.15 -14.04
CA GLU A 220 -3.68 9.58 -14.05
C GLU A 220 -2.69 10.41 -13.20
N VAL A 221 -1.91 9.75 -12.35
CA VAL A 221 -0.96 10.37 -11.41
C VAL A 221 0.46 10.35 -11.98
N GLY A 222 0.83 9.28 -12.68
CA GLY A 222 2.14 9.06 -13.29
C GLY A 222 3.17 8.42 -12.36
N HIS A 223 2.86 8.22 -11.07
CA HIS A 223 3.81 7.67 -10.11
C HIS A 223 4.11 6.19 -10.37
N GLY A 224 3.08 5.35 -10.50
CA GLY A 224 3.27 3.93 -10.79
C GLY A 224 3.92 3.68 -12.16
N THR A 225 3.61 4.51 -13.16
CA THR A 225 4.27 4.52 -14.47
C THR A 225 5.76 4.81 -14.34
N HIS A 226 6.14 5.79 -13.51
CA HIS A 226 7.53 6.13 -13.25
C HIS A 226 8.25 4.97 -12.52
N VAL A 227 7.65 4.40 -11.48
CA VAL A 227 8.17 3.22 -10.76
C VAL A 227 8.38 2.04 -11.72
N ALA A 228 7.37 1.73 -12.53
CA ALA A 228 7.44 0.67 -13.54
C ALA A 228 8.56 0.91 -14.56
N GLY A 229 8.73 2.16 -14.99
CA GLY A 229 9.80 2.57 -15.90
C GLY A 229 11.20 2.36 -15.32
N ILE A 230 11.38 2.61 -14.01
CA ILE A 230 12.64 2.32 -13.31
C ILE A 230 12.90 0.80 -13.24
N ILE A 231 11.86 0.00 -13.07
CA ILE A 231 12.01 -1.46 -12.98
C ILE A 231 12.36 -2.06 -14.36
N ALA A 232 11.52 -1.83 -15.38
CA ALA A 232 11.60 -2.59 -16.63
C ALA A 232 11.39 -1.74 -17.89
N GLY A 233 11.34 -0.42 -17.81
CA GLY A 233 11.20 0.43 -18.99
C GLY A 233 12.34 0.28 -19.97
N GLY A 234 12.06 0.46 -21.26
CA GLY A 234 13.05 0.35 -22.32
C GLY A 234 12.72 1.19 -23.55
N CYS A 235 13.66 1.28 -24.47
CA CYS A 235 13.45 1.88 -25.79
C CYS A 235 13.57 0.76 -26.81
N PRO A 236 12.52 0.44 -27.58
CA PRO A 236 12.61 -0.54 -28.65
C PRO A 236 13.67 -0.13 -29.67
N GLU A 237 14.29 -1.13 -30.29
CA GLU A 237 15.29 -0.90 -31.33
C GLU A 237 14.67 -0.09 -32.50
N GLY A 238 15.35 0.97 -32.93
CA GLY A 238 14.85 1.87 -33.98
C GLY A 238 13.82 2.92 -33.51
N SER A 239 13.41 2.93 -32.25
CA SER A 239 12.54 3.99 -31.70
C SER A 239 13.34 5.23 -31.30
N THR A 240 12.66 6.39 -31.19
CA THR A 240 13.26 7.58 -30.59
C THR A 240 13.58 7.30 -29.12
N PRO A 241 14.84 7.42 -28.68
CA PRO A 241 15.18 7.14 -27.29
C PRO A 241 14.47 8.11 -26.34
N ILE A 242 13.91 7.57 -25.27
CA ILE A 242 13.41 8.37 -24.15
C ILE A 242 14.62 8.88 -23.39
N VAL A 243 14.69 10.20 -23.20
CA VAL A 243 15.79 10.86 -22.51
C VAL A 243 15.32 11.46 -21.18
N ALA A 244 16.19 11.41 -20.18
CA ALA A 244 15.93 12.09 -18.93
C ALA A 244 16.31 13.56 -19.02
N ASP A 245 15.43 14.43 -18.56
CA ASP A 245 15.64 15.86 -18.41
C ASP A 245 15.70 16.21 -16.92
N SER A 246 16.75 16.88 -16.50
CA SER A 246 16.93 17.24 -15.10
C SER A 246 17.41 18.67 -14.94
N MET A 247 16.90 19.34 -13.88
CA MET A 247 17.43 20.62 -13.41
C MET A 247 18.53 20.33 -12.38
N GLU A 248 19.76 20.68 -12.70
CA GLU A 248 20.92 20.46 -11.81
C GLU A 248 21.40 21.80 -11.20
N PRO A 249 21.79 21.81 -9.92
CA PRO A 249 22.42 22.99 -9.33
C PRO A 249 23.72 23.33 -10.07
N ALA A 250 23.91 24.61 -10.40
CA ALA A 250 25.12 25.15 -10.96
C ALA A 250 25.41 26.52 -10.33
N ASP A 251 26.63 27.01 -10.43
CA ASP A 251 26.99 28.34 -9.95
C ASP A 251 26.08 29.41 -10.59
N GLY A 252 25.27 30.06 -9.75
CA GLY A 252 24.31 31.09 -10.18
C GLY A 252 22.87 30.61 -10.44
N GLY A 253 22.51 29.34 -10.14
CA GLY A 253 21.15 28.85 -10.25
C GLY A 253 21.04 27.39 -10.66
N PHE A 254 20.03 27.05 -11.47
CA PHE A 254 19.81 25.70 -11.97
C PHE A 254 20.04 25.66 -13.48
N VAL A 255 20.74 24.64 -13.95
CA VAL A 255 20.97 24.37 -15.38
C VAL A 255 20.19 23.13 -15.79
N ARG A 256 19.45 23.23 -16.89
CA ARG A 256 18.82 22.09 -17.53
C ARG A 256 19.87 21.18 -18.15
N ARG A 257 19.91 19.93 -17.71
CA ARG A 257 20.73 18.88 -18.35
C ARG A 257 19.81 17.85 -18.97
N VAL A 258 20.06 17.60 -20.26
CA VAL A 258 19.42 16.51 -20.99
C VAL A 258 20.41 15.35 -21.04
N ASN A 259 20.05 14.22 -20.48
CA ASN A 259 20.84 13.01 -20.56
C ASN A 259 20.60 12.35 -21.93
N VAL A 260 21.62 12.29 -22.77
CA VAL A 260 21.51 11.93 -24.21
C VAL A 260 21.51 10.41 -24.42
N GLY A 261 21.60 9.61 -23.37
CA GLY A 261 21.54 8.14 -23.46
C GLY A 261 20.10 7.62 -23.41
N PRO A 262 19.81 6.45 -23.99
CA PRO A 262 18.50 5.84 -23.85
C PRO A 262 18.24 5.54 -22.36
N LEU A 263 17.12 6.05 -21.84
CA LEU A 263 16.69 5.75 -20.49
C LEU A 263 16.16 4.32 -20.47
N ALA A 264 16.70 3.50 -19.56
CA ALA A 264 16.34 2.10 -19.44
C ALA A 264 16.11 1.71 -17.98
N GLY A 265 15.10 0.89 -17.71
CA GLY A 265 14.82 0.30 -16.41
C GLY A 265 15.96 -0.61 -15.94
N MET A 266 15.96 -0.98 -14.67
CA MET A 266 17.00 -1.81 -14.06
C MET A 266 17.01 -3.25 -14.58
N ALA A 267 15.86 -3.80 -14.95
CA ALA A 267 15.64 -5.17 -15.42
C ALA A 267 14.74 -5.14 -16.67
N GLN A 268 15.30 -4.75 -17.81
CA GLN A 268 14.57 -4.43 -19.06
C GLN A 268 13.74 -5.61 -19.62
N GLU A 269 14.14 -6.85 -19.34
CA GLU A 269 13.44 -8.06 -19.79
C GLU A 269 12.46 -8.61 -18.73
N CYS A 270 12.30 -7.87 -17.61
CA CYS A 270 11.32 -8.21 -16.59
C CYS A 270 9.91 -7.89 -17.08
N GLU A 271 8.99 -8.83 -16.94
CA GLU A 271 7.58 -8.60 -17.23
C GLU A 271 6.90 -7.88 -16.04
N LEU A 272 6.00 -6.96 -16.34
CA LEU A 272 5.34 -6.13 -15.32
C LEU A 272 3.86 -6.48 -15.17
N VAL A 273 3.37 -6.47 -13.93
CA VAL A 273 1.95 -6.54 -13.59
C VAL A 273 1.56 -5.27 -12.84
N SER A 274 0.55 -4.58 -13.33
CA SER A 274 -0.04 -3.41 -12.65
C SER A 274 -1.12 -3.86 -11.67
N LEU A 275 -0.96 -3.53 -10.39
CA LEU A 275 -1.95 -3.69 -9.34
C LEU A 275 -2.28 -2.30 -8.79
N LYS A 276 -3.28 -1.65 -9.39
CA LYS A 276 -3.66 -0.28 -9.05
C LYS A 276 -4.39 -0.24 -7.72
N VAL A 277 -3.85 0.53 -6.77
CA VAL A 277 -4.43 0.71 -5.43
C VAL A 277 -4.71 2.17 -5.10
N PHE A 278 -4.21 3.11 -5.89
CA PHE A 278 -4.42 4.54 -5.69
C PHE A 278 -5.57 5.09 -6.52
N ARG A 279 -6.21 6.10 -5.97
CA ARG A 279 -7.21 6.93 -6.62
C ARG A 279 -6.85 8.40 -6.50
N GLN A 280 -7.15 9.18 -7.52
CA GLN A 280 -7.02 10.62 -7.45
C GLN A 280 -8.27 11.22 -6.76
N ILE A 281 -8.06 11.89 -5.62
CA ILE A 281 -9.11 12.56 -4.86
C ILE A 281 -8.67 14.00 -4.65
N GLN A 282 -9.44 14.94 -5.19
CA GLN A 282 -9.14 16.39 -5.09
C GLN A 282 -7.71 16.75 -5.49
N GLY A 283 -7.16 16.08 -6.50
CA GLY A 283 -5.80 16.33 -7.01
C GLY A 283 -4.68 15.60 -6.24
N ALA A 284 -4.99 14.90 -5.16
CA ALA A 284 -4.04 14.06 -4.43
C ALA A 284 -4.20 12.59 -4.82
N ALA A 285 -3.10 11.86 -4.92
CA ALA A 285 -3.10 10.41 -5.03
C ALA A 285 -3.26 9.79 -3.64
N VAL A 286 -4.35 9.06 -3.42
CA VAL A 286 -4.70 8.48 -2.12
C VAL A 286 -4.95 6.99 -2.28
N THR A 287 -4.52 6.20 -1.31
CA THR A 287 -4.85 4.78 -1.18
C THR A 287 -5.28 4.45 0.24
N SER A 288 -5.64 3.21 0.50
CA SER A 288 -6.01 2.69 1.82
C SER A 288 -5.33 1.35 2.09
N SER A 289 -5.19 1.00 3.37
CA SER A 289 -4.65 -0.31 3.76
C SER A 289 -5.48 -1.46 3.17
N SER A 290 -6.79 -1.31 3.08
CA SER A 290 -7.69 -2.31 2.49
C SER A 290 -7.41 -2.54 1.00
N ALA A 291 -7.16 -1.48 0.21
CA ALA A 291 -6.82 -1.61 -1.20
C ALA A 291 -5.48 -2.35 -1.39
N VAL A 292 -4.48 -2.02 -0.58
CA VAL A 292 -3.17 -2.67 -0.63
C VAL A 292 -3.26 -4.13 -0.16
N ILE A 293 -3.99 -4.41 0.92
CA ILE A 293 -4.23 -5.78 1.40
C ILE A 293 -4.92 -6.62 0.32
N ALA A 294 -5.93 -6.08 -0.35
CA ALA A 294 -6.62 -6.78 -1.43
C ALA A 294 -5.68 -7.13 -2.60
N ALA A 295 -4.79 -6.21 -2.97
CA ALA A 295 -3.77 -6.48 -3.99
C ALA A 295 -2.79 -7.58 -3.57
N ILE A 296 -2.34 -7.59 -2.32
CA ILE A 296 -1.48 -8.64 -1.75
C ILE A 296 -2.19 -9.99 -1.73
N GLU A 297 -3.43 -10.02 -1.28
CA GLU A 297 -4.25 -11.25 -1.25
C GLU A 297 -4.51 -11.80 -2.64
N TYR A 298 -4.74 -10.94 -3.63
CA TYR A 298 -4.85 -11.36 -5.03
C TYR A 298 -3.59 -12.10 -5.49
N VAL A 299 -2.40 -11.55 -5.23
CA VAL A 299 -1.14 -12.24 -5.56
C VAL A 299 -1.04 -13.57 -4.83
N LEU A 300 -1.34 -13.58 -3.54
CA LEU A 300 -1.14 -14.73 -2.65
C LEU A 300 -2.13 -15.87 -2.92
N ARG A 301 -3.41 -15.56 -3.16
CA ARG A 301 -4.50 -16.54 -3.19
C ARG A 301 -5.03 -16.84 -4.59
N GLU A 302 -4.95 -15.89 -5.52
CA GLU A 302 -5.51 -16.07 -6.85
C GLU A 302 -4.43 -16.32 -7.91
N VAL A 303 -3.28 -15.62 -7.83
CA VAL A 303 -2.22 -15.72 -8.85
C VAL A 303 -1.20 -16.79 -8.51
N ASN A 304 -0.62 -16.73 -7.31
CA ASN A 304 0.44 -17.66 -6.86
C ASN A 304 -0.13 -18.87 -6.10
N THR A 305 -1.16 -19.52 -6.64
CA THR A 305 -1.79 -20.69 -6.03
C THR A 305 -0.86 -21.90 -5.91
N ASN A 306 0.17 -21.96 -6.75
CA ASN A 306 1.21 -22.98 -6.69
C ASN A 306 2.53 -22.35 -6.21
N ARG A 307 2.90 -22.60 -4.96
CA ARG A 307 4.13 -22.07 -4.35
C ARG A 307 5.43 -22.60 -4.97
N GLN A 308 5.39 -23.70 -5.70
CA GLN A 308 6.56 -24.25 -6.39
C GLN A 308 6.79 -23.60 -7.77
N ASN A 309 5.77 -22.93 -8.29
CA ASN A 309 5.83 -22.28 -9.60
C ASN A 309 5.10 -20.92 -9.50
N LEU A 310 5.80 -19.93 -8.99
CA LEU A 310 5.26 -18.58 -8.83
C LEU A 310 5.05 -17.94 -10.21
N ARG A 311 3.91 -17.29 -10.39
CA ARG A 311 3.62 -16.46 -11.56
C ARG A 311 4.08 -15.01 -11.37
N ILE A 312 3.99 -14.49 -10.14
CA ILE A 312 4.55 -13.20 -9.71
C ILE A 312 5.68 -13.52 -8.74
N HIS A 313 6.89 -13.11 -9.07
CA HIS A 313 8.12 -13.42 -8.31
C HIS A 313 8.46 -12.36 -7.27
N GLY A 314 8.03 -11.12 -7.52
CA GLY A 314 8.25 -10.02 -6.59
C GLY A 314 7.22 -8.93 -6.73
N VAL A 315 7.10 -8.12 -5.69
CA VAL A 315 6.21 -6.95 -5.64
C VAL A 315 6.97 -5.73 -5.15
N ASN A 316 6.62 -4.56 -5.68
CA ASN A 316 7.10 -3.26 -5.26
C ASN A 316 5.97 -2.43 -4.69
N LEU A 317 6.19 -1.85 -3.50
CA LEU A 317 5.30 -0.93 -2.83
C LEU A 317 6.04 0.38 -2.56
N SER A 318 5.89 1.37 -3.46
CA SER A 318 6.46 2.71 -3.29
C SER A 318 5.45 3.63 -2.60
N LEU A 319 4.99 3.22 -1.43
CA LEU A 319 3.95 3.88 -0.64
C LEU A 319 4.25 3.76 0.85
N GLY A 320 3.61 4.59 1.65
CA GLY A 320 3.73 4.52 3.10
C GLY A 320 2.78 5.48 3.80
N ALA A 321 2.50 5.18 5.05
CA ALA A 321 1.73 6.01 5.97
C ALA A 321 2.50 6.24 7.26
N ASP A 322 2.17 7.32 7.94
CA ASP A 322 2.61 7.53 9.31
C ASP A 322 2.05 6.41 10.20
N TRP A 323 2.84 6.02 11.16
CA TRP A 323 2.52 4.96 12.09
C TRP A 323 2.54 5.48 13.52
N ASP A 324 1.50 5.12 14.29
CA ASP A 324 1.41 5.47 15.70
C ASP A 324 1.69 4.23 16.56
N PRO A 325 2.81 4.20 17.31
CA PRO A 325 3.17 3.08 18.17
C PRO A 325 2.20 2.84 19.33
N SER A 326 1.29 3.77 19.62
CA SER A 326 0.24 3.58 20.61
C SER A 326 -0.88 2.65 20.14
N HIS A 327 -1.03 2.46 18.83
CA HIS A 327 -2.06 1.62 18.25
C HIS A 327 -1.65 0.15 18.22
N TYR A 328 -0.42 -0.14 17.77
CA TYR A 328 0.15 -1.49 17.70
C TYR A 328 1.68 -1.42 17.61
N ALA A 329 2.34 -2.52 17.93
CA ALA A 329 3.79 -2.62 17.79
C ALA A 329 4.23 -2.65 16.33
N ALA A 330 5.47 -2.22 16.05
CA ALA A 330 6.05 -2.19 14.71
C ALA A 330 5.89 -3.53 13.98
N GLY A 331 5.34 -3.49 12.77
CA GLY A 331 5.16 -4.68 11.94
C GLY A 331 3.99 -5.58 12.31
N LEU A 332 3.13 -5.20 13.26
CA LEU A 332 1.99 -6.02 13.69
C LEU A 332 0.64 -5.57 13.11
N SER A 333 0.60 -4.57 12.24
CA SER A 333 -0.64 -4.21 11.55
C SER A 333 -1.12 -5.35 10.62
N PRO A 334 -2.41 -5.40 10.28
CA PRO A 334 -2.92 -6.36 9.31
C PRO A 334 -2.17 -6.31 7.97
N LEU A 335 -1.79 -5.12 7.52
CA LEU A 335 -1.04 -4.93 6.28
C LEU A 335 0.35 -5.55 6.38
N CYS A 336 1.10 -5.30 7.45
CA CYS A 336 2.42 -5.89 7.67
C CYS A 336 2.34 -7.42 7.77
N GLN A 337 1.33 -7.97 8.46
CA GLN A 337 1.13 -9.41 8.55
C GLN A 337 0.86 -10.05 7.18
N ARG A 338 0.08 -9.40 6.29
CA ARG A 338 -0.14 -9.91 4.93
C ARG A 338 1.13 -9.84 4.07
N ILE A 339 1.96 -8.81 4.25
CA ILE A 339 3.27 -8.71 3.61
C ILE A 339 4.19 -9.85 4.06
N ASP A 340 4.25 -10.13 5.36
CA ASP A 340 5.06 -11.23 5.89
C ASP A 340 4.58 -12.59 5.36
N GLU A 341 3.26 -12.80 5.24
CA GLU A 341 2.70 -14.01 4.63
C GLU A 341 3.05 -14.14 3.14
N LEU A 342 2.98 -13.03 2.39
CA LEU A 342 3.37 -13.01 0.98
C LEU A 342 4.86 -13.33 0.81
N SER A 343 5.71 -12.72 1.62
CA SER A 343 7.16 -13.01 1.62
C SER A 343 7.44 -14.48 1.98
N ALA A 344 6.75 -15.01 3.00
CA ALA A 344 6.87 -16.42 3.40
C ALA A 344 6.39 -17.40 2.31
N SER A 345 5.59 -16.95 1.34
CA SER A 345 5.20 -17.75 0.17
C SER A 345 6.27 -17.85 -0.91
N GLY A 346 7.39 -17.12 -0.77
CA GLY A 346 8.51 -17.09 -1.71
C GLY A 346 8.54 -15.86 -2.62
N VAL A 347 7.60 -14.91 -2.48
CA VAL A 347 7.57 -13.66 -3.25
C VAL A 347 8.51 -12.64 -2.61
N VAL A 348 9.37 -12.02 -3.41
CA VAL A 348 10.24 -10.93 -2.93
C VAL A 348 9.40 -9.66 -2.76
N VAL A 349 9.37 -9.10 -1.55
CA VAL A 349 8.60 -7.89 -1.25
C VAL A 349 9.55 -6.73 -0.97
N VAL A 350 9.45 -5.67 -1.79
CA VAL A 350 10.26 -4.46 -1.68
C VAL A 350 9.38 -3.27 -1.36
N ILE A 351 9.70 -2.53 -0.30
CA ILE A 351 8.89 -1.43 0.23
C ILE A 351 9.77 -0.21 0.48
N SER A 352 9.26 1.00 0.21
CA SER A 352 9.95 2.23 0.56
C SER A 352 10.00 2.43 2.09
N ALA A 353 11.13 2.92 2.60
CA ALA A 353 11.26 3.26 4.02
C ALA A 353 10.43 4.51 4.40
N GLY A 354 10.12 5.35 3.41
CA GLY A 354 9.41 6.61 3.59
C GLY A 354 10.29 7.85 3.46
N ASN A 355 9.64 9.01 3.54
CA ASN A 355 10.25 10.32 3.36
C ASN A 355 10.24 11.18 4.64
N ASN A 356 10.06 10.55 5.81
CA ASN A 356 9.92 11.20 7.12
C ASN A 356 11.26 11.37 7.86
N GLY A 357 12.40 11.37 7.13
CA GLY A 357 13.74 11.50 7.73
C GLY A 357 14.05 12.84 8.34
N GLN A 358 13.15 13.82 8.22
CA GLN A 358 13.30 15.16 8.75
C GLN A 358 11.96 15.75 9.19
N THR A 359 12.01 16.67 10.15
CA THR A 359 10.89 17.51 10.57
C THR A 359 11.36 18.92 10.84
N LEU A 360 10.45 19.88 10.93
CA LEU A 360 10.78 21.22 11.36
C LEU A 360 11.19 21.22 12.84
N SER A 361 12.21 21.99 13.17
CA SER A 361 12.65 22.13 14.56
C SER A 361 11.52 22.75 15.40
N PRO A 362 11.21 22.19 16.59
CA PRO A 362 10.25 22.80 17.51
C PRO A 362 10.61 24.25 17.92
N HIS A 363 11.90 24.61 17.80
CA HIS A 363 12.44 25.90 18.21
C HIS A 363 12.63 26.89 17.05
N SER A 364 12.45 26.45 15.80
CA SER A 364 12.64 27.31 14.63
C SER A 364 11.90 26.77 13.41
N SER A 365 10.96 27.53 12.88
CA SER A 365 10.23 27.20 11.64
C SER A 365 11.12 27.21 10.38
N LYS A 366 12.38 27.61 10.48
CA LYS A 366 13.35 27.69 9.38
C LYS A 366 14.41 26.60 9.41
N GLN A 367 14.46 25.79 10.47
CA GLN A 367 15.45 24.72 10.62
C GLN A 367 14.76 23.36 10.59
N SER A 368 15.26 22.47 9.74
CA SER A 368 14.88 21.06 9.76
C SER A 368 15.87 20.26 10.61
N VAL A 369 15.34 19.31 11.36
CA VAL A 369 16.12 18.35 12.14
C VAL A 369 15.90 16.95 11.61
N GLY A 370 16.94 16.11 11.66
CA GLY A 370 16.83 14.70 11.29
C GLY A 370 16.02 13.93 12.31
N VAL A 371 15.18 13.01 11.83
CA VAL A 371 14.35 12.13 12.65
C VAL A 371 14.82 10.69 12.51
N LEU A 372 15.11 10.06 13.64
CA LEU A 372 15.35 8.61 13.74
C LEU A 372 14.04 7.88 14.00
N ALA A 373 14.03 6.57 13.78
CA ALA A 373 12.86 5.72 13.93
C ALA A 373 11.63 6.26 13.15
N SER A 374 11.89 6.74 11.93
CA SER A 374 10.93 7.43 11.08
C SER A 374 10.48 6.59 9.88
N VAL A 375 10.79 5.28 9.88
CA VAL A 375 10.30 4.35 8.86
C VAL A 375 8.76 4.37 8.87
N THR A 376 8.17 4.48 7.68
CA THR A 376 6.70 4.49 7.52
C THR A 376 6.15 3.07 7.41
N GLU A 377 4.89 2.88 7.74
CA GLU A 377 4.19 1.63 7.46
C GLU A 377 3.83 1.54 5.96
N PRO A 378 3.96 0.39 5.29
CA PRO A 378 4.24 -0.94 5.86
C PRO A 378 5.73 -1.35 5.86
N GLY A 379 6.67 -0.44 5.73
CA GLY A 379 8.11 -0.71 5.79
C GLY A 379 8.59 -1.36 7.11
N HIS A 380 7.69 -1.47 8.11
CA HIS A 380 7.93 -2.18 9.36
C HIS A 380 7.73 -3.69 9.28
N ALA A 381 7.21 -4.25 8.19
CA ALA A 381 7.03 -5.69 8.05
C ALA A 381 8.37 -6.43 8.26
N ALA A 382 8.32 -7.60 8.90
CA ALA A 382 9.54 -8.27 9.38
C ALA A 382 10.38 -8.90 8.27
N THR A 383 9.74 -9.30 7.17
CA THR A 383 10.35 -10.10 6.11
C THR A 383 10.47 -9.39 4.77
N CYS A 384 10.06 -8.11 4.69
CA CYS A 384 10.23 -7.31 3.49
C CYS A 384 11.64 -6.70 3.39
N ILE A 385 12.00 -6.25 2.19
CA ILE A 385 13.19 -5.43 1.94
C ILE A 385 12.75 -3.96 2.01
N THR A 386 13.03 -3.31 3.14
CA THR A 386 12.73 -1.89 3.34
C THR A 386 13.86 -1.03 2.80
N VAL A 387 13.56 -0.16 1.85
CA VAL A 387 14.55 0.57 1.06
C VAL A 387 14.51 2.06 1.40
N GLY A 388 15.62 2.58 1.93
CA GLY A 388 15.88 4.00 2.08
C GLY A 388 16.56 4.58 0.85
N SER A 389 16.61 5.92 0.74
CA SER A 389 17.29 6.60 -0.33
C SER A 389 18.68 7.15 0.10
N THR A 390 19.61 7.13 -0.83
CA THR A 390 20.93 7.73 -0.65
C THR A 390 21.01 9.09 -1.32
N HIS A 391 22.00 9.88 -0.95
CA HIS A 391 22.27 11.14 -1.62
C HIS A 391 22.56 10.88 -3.11
N ARG A 392 22.01 11.72 -3.99
CA ARG A 392 22.12 11.58 -5.45
C ARG A 392 23.56 11.64 -5.93
N GLU A 393 24.32 12.62 -5.40
CA GLU A 393 25.72 12.86 -5.76
C GLU A 393 26.62 12.28 -4.69
N ALA A 394 27.62 11.52 -5.07
CA ALA A 394 28.57 10.91 -4.15
C ALA A 394 27.92 10.21 -2.93
N PRO A 395 27.04 9.21 -3.11
CA PRO A 395 26.28 8.58 -2.01
C PRO A 395 27.17 7.96 -0.94
N ARG A 396 28.40 7.59 -1.28
CA ARG A 396 29.38 7.06 -0.33
C ARG A 396 30.01 8.14 0.56
N VAL A 397 29.92 9.41 0.15
CA VAL A 397 30.43 10.55 0.91
C VAL A 397 29.33 11.18 1.73
N PHE A 398 28.16 11.39 1.13
CA PHE A 398 27.04 12.08 1.77
C PHE A 398 26.04 11.11 2.46
N GLY A 399 26.13 9.81 2.15
CA GLY A 399 25.32 8.78 2.81
C GLY A 399 23.84 8.81 2.45
N ILE A 400 23.00 8.68 3.47
CA ILE A 400 21.54 8.62 3.33
C ILE A 400 21.00 10.02 2.98
N SER A 401 20.05 10.08 2.02
CA SER A 401 19.30 11.31 1.73
C SER A 401 18.65 11.86 3.00
N TRP A 402 18.69 13.17 3.18
CA TRP A 402 18.16 13.82 4.36
C TRP A 402 16.66 13.64 4.52
N THR A 403 15.91 13.48 3.43
CA THR A 403 14.48 13.18 3.41
C THR A 403 14.15 11.72 3.70
N SER A 404 15.07 10.79 3.42
CA SER A 404 14.81 9.36 3.64
C SER A 404 14.49 9.08 5.09
N SER A 405 13.42 8.32 5.32
CA SER A 405 13.17 7.74 6.64
C SER A 405 14.35 6.88 7.11
N LYS A 406 14.55 6.83 8.41
CA LYS A 406 15.69 6.21 9.08
C LYS A 406 15.23 5.24 10.16
N GLY A 407 15.90 4.13 10.24
CA GLY A 407 15.77 3.21 11.38
C GLY A 407 16.35 3.76 12.69
N PRO A 408 16.39 2.93 13.73
CA PRO A 408 15.78 1.62 13.78
C PRO A 408 14.25 1.70 13.80
N THR A 409 13.56 0.60 13.56
CA THR A 409 12.15 0.47 13.95
C THR A 409 12.08 0.48 15.49
N LEU A 410 10.91 0.75 16.09
CA LEU A 410 10.80 0.83 17.56
C LEU A 410 11.05 -0.51 18.28
N ASP A 411 11.02 -1.61 17.56
CA ASP A 411 11.43 -2.93 18.04
C ASP A 411 12.93 -3.24 17.78
N GLY A 412 13.70 -2.25 17.31
CA GLY A 412 15.16 -2.31 17.21
C GLY A 412 15.70 -2.92 15.92
N ARG A 413 14.88 -3.14 14.91
CA ARG A 413 15.31 -3.65 13.59
C ARG A 413 15.77 -2.53 12.68
#